data_f57ee838b8be25d82fc1948e21fbcd92
#
_entry.id   f57ee838b8be25d82fc1948e21fbcd92
#
_cell.length_a   1.000
_cell.length_b   1.000
_cell.length_c   1.000
_cell.angle_alpha   90.00
_cell.angle_beta   90.00
_cell.angle_gamma   90.00
#
_symmetry.space_group_name_H-M   'P 1'
#
loop_
_entity.id
_entity.type
_entity.pdbx_description
1 polymer ?
#
loop_
_entity_poly.entity_id
_entity_poly.type
_entity_poly.pdbx_seq_one_letter_code
_entity_poly.pdbx_strand_id
1 'polypeptide(L)'
;ETTLRSGADIQHNGTVMVLGDVNPGSSIMAEGDILIWGRLRGVAHAGCKGNARCLIMALQMEPTQLRIADFVARAPETPPAQYFPEVAYVTPQGAIH
;
A
#
# COMPACT_ATOMS: atom_id res chain seq x y z
N GLU A 1 -2.63 13.13 6.40
CA GLU A 1 -1.72 14.11 5.84
C GLU A 1 -0.38 14.01 6.55
N THR A 2 0.39 13.00 6.17
CA THR A 2 1.59 12.66 6.93
C THR A 2 2.58 11.95 6.04
N THR A 3 3.86 12.29 6.22
CA THR A 3 4.97 11.51 5.65
C THR A 3 5.44 10.55 6.74
N LEU A 4 5.46 9.26 6.44
CA LEU A 4 5.88 8.23 7.39
C LEU A 4 7.37 7.95 7.25
N ARG A 5 8.09 8.12 8.36
CA ARG A 5 9.51 7.80 8.43
C ARG A 5 9.71 6.32 8.76
N SER A 6 10.93 5.83 8.53
CA SER A 6 11.32 4.47 8.87
C SER A 6 10.93 4.14 10.32
N GLY A 7 10.32 3.00 10.51
CA GLY A 7 9.88 2.55 11.83
C GLY A 7 8.54 3.09 12.29
N ALA A 8 7.90 3.96 11.51
CA ALA A 8 6.58 4.46 11.85
C ALA A 8 5.51 3.47 11.42
N ASP A 9 4.55 3.21 12.31
CA ASP A 9 3.42 2.32 12.03
C ASP A 9 2.13 3.08 12.28
N ILE A 10 1.21 3.02 11.33
CA ILE A 10 -0.10 3.66 11.44
C ILE A 10 -1.18 2.61 11.25
N GLN A 11 -2.18 2.66 12.10
CA GLN A 11 -3.38 1.85 11.97
C GLN A 11 -4.59 2.78 12.03
N HIS A 12 -5.55 2.60 11.12
CA HIS A 12 -6.71 3.46 11.01
C HIS A 12 -7.95 2.66 10.65
N ASN A 13 -9.10 3.09 11.17
CA ASN A 13 -10.35 2.36 11.00
C ASN A 13 -11.06 2.62 9.66
N GLY A 14 -10.64 3.59 8.90
CA GLY A 14 -11.25 3.92 7.61
C GLY A 14 -10.22 3.96 6.51
N THR A 15 -10.51 4.77 5.50
CA THR A 15 -9.57 5.04 4.42
C THR A 15 -8.51 6.02 4.90
N VAL A 16 -7.26 5.73 4.56
CA VAL A 16 -6.11 6.59 4.90
C VAL A 16 -5.60 7.28 3.65
N MET A 17 -5.38 8.58 3.75
CA MET A 17 -4.70 9.34 2.71
C MET A 17 -3.40 9.90 3.28
N VAL A 18 -2.29 9.62 2.60
CA VAL A 18 -0.98 10.14 2.97
C VAL A 18 -0.55 11.14 1.91
N LEU A 19 -0.26 12.38 2.33
CA LEU A 19 0.33 13.40 1.46
C LEU A 19 1.83 13.39 1.70
N GLY A 20 2.53 12.58 0.92
CA GLY A 20 3.96 12.36 1.09
C GLY A 20 4.31 10.90 0.90
N ASP A 21 5.50 10.51 1.36
CA ASP A 21 6.03 9.18 1.15
C ASP A 21 5.83 8.27 2.36
N VAL A 22 5.72 6.98 2.09
CA VAL A 22 5.83 5.94 3.11
C VAL A 22 7.21 5.30 2.95
N ASN A 23 8.11 5.60 3.86
CA ASN A 23 9.52 5.21 3.76
C ASN A 23 9.73 3.74 4.10
N PRO A 24 10.85 3.14 3.64
CA PRO A 24 11.17 1.77 4.02
C PRO A 24 11.20 1.59 5.54
N GLY A 25 10.67 0.48 6.02
CA GLY A 25 10.56 0.21 7.45
C GLY A 25 9.31 0.77 8.09
N SER A 26 8.52 1.57 7.36
CA SER A 26 7.24 2.07 7.85
C SER A 26 6.11 1.17 7.37
N SER A 27 4.99 1.20 8.08
CA SER A 27 3.81 0.45 7.65
C SER A 27 2.53 1.24 7.87
N ILE A 28 1.56 1.00 7.00
CA ILE A 28 0.21 1.55 7.13
C ILE A 28 -0.77 0.38 7.09
N MET A 29 -1.68 0.36 8.04
CA MET A 29 -2.75 -0.61 8.09
C MET A 29 -4.09 0.14 8.16
N ALA A 30 -5.00 -0.16 7.26
CA ALA A 30 -6.30 0.49 7.20
C ALA A 30 -7.41 -0.53 6.99
N GLU A 31 -8.57 -0.28 7.59
CA GLU A 31 -9.75 -1.10 7.32
C GLU A 31 -10.34 -0.77 5.96
N GLY A 32 -10.12 0.44 5.46
CA GLY A 32 -10.54 0.87 4.12
C GLY A 32 -9.38 0.88 3.14
N ASP A 33 -9.42 1.85 2.24
CA ASP A 33 -8.41 2.01 1.21
C ASP A 33 -7.19 2.76 1.73
N ILE A 34 -6.07 2.64 1.01
CA ILE A 34 -4.87 3.42 1.30
C ILE A 34 -4.50 4.20 0.04
N LEU A 35 -4.45 5.53 0.17
CA LEU A 35 -4.14 6.43 -0.94
C LEU A 35 -2.89 7.23 -0.58
N ILE A 36 -1.82 7.07 -1.38
CA ILE A 36 -0.54 7.68 -1.08
C ILE A 36 -0.15 8.63 -2.22
N TRP A 37 -0.13 9.93 -1.91
CA TRP A 37 0.35 10.96 -2.84
C TRP A 37 1.86 11.10 -2.69
N GLY A 38 2.58 10.07 -3.13
CA GLY A 38 4.01 10.00 -3.02
C GLY A 38 4.50 8.60 -3.31
N ARG A 39 5.65 8.26 -2.75
CA ARG A 39 6.25 6.94 -2.92
C ARG A 39 5.80 6.01 -1.81
N LEU A 40 5.33 4.84 -2.18
CA LEU A 40 5.09 3.77 -1.23
C LEU A 40 6.30 2.84 -1.26
N ARG A 41 7.14 2.92 -0.24
CA ARG A 41 8.38 2.13 -0.13
C ARG A 41 8.38 1.21 1.08
N GLY A 42 7.37 1.29 1.90
CA GLY A 42 7.21 0.42 3.07
C GLY A 42 6.14 -0.64 2.83
N VAL A 43 5.41 -0.97 3.89
CA VAL A 43 4.34 -1.98 3.85
C VAL A 43 2.99 -1.27 3.91
N ALA A 44 2.05 -1.71 3.07
CA ALA A 44 0.67 -1.21 3.13
C ALA A 44 -0.29 -2.40 3.21
N HIS A 45 -1.25 -2.33 4.15
CA HIS A 45 -2.25 -3.35 4.35
C HIS A 45 -3.63 -2.70 4.36
N ALA A 46 -4.30 -2.70 3.21
CA ALA A 46 -5.67 -2.21 3.10
C ALA A 46 -6.66 -3.31 3.41
N GLY A 47 -7.87 -2.93 3.79
CA GLY A 47 -8.91 -3.90 4.10
C GLY A 47 -8.50 -4.88 5.18
N CYS A 48 -7.80 -4.41 6.21
CA CYS A 48 -7.17 -5.29 7.20
C CYS A 48 -8.17 -6.10 8.02
N LYS A 49 -9.45 -5.78 7.97
CA LYS A 49 -10.51 -6.55 8.60
C LYS A 49 -11.16 -7.57 7.64
N GLY A 50 -10.53 -7.79 6.49
CA GLY A 50 -10.99 -8.80 5.55
C GLY A 50 -11.70 -8.28 4.31
N ASN A 51 -11.71 -6.96 4.08
CA ASN A 51 -12.38 -6.39 2.91
C ASN A 51 -11.48 -6.43 1.69
N ALA A 52 -11.67 -7.43 0.83
CA ALA A 52 -10.86 -7.62 -0.37
C ALA A 52 -11.22 -6.65 -1.51
N ARG A 53 -12.21 -5.77 -1.32
CA ARG A 53 -12.58 -4.76 -2.30
C ARG A 53 -11.78 -3.48 -2.16
N CYS A 54 -10.96 -3.37 -1.11
CA CYS A 54 -10.16 -2.19 -0.87
C CYS A 54 -9.03 -2.08 -1.88
N LEU A 55 -8.54 -0.84 -2.04
CA LEU A 55 -7.51 -0.49 -3.00
C LEU A 55 -6.31 0.10 -2.28
N ILE A 56 -5.14 -0.02 -2.90
CA ILE A 56 -3.94 0.73 -2.50
C ILE A 56 -3.47 1.49 -3.72
N MET A 57 -3.37 2.82 -3.61
CA MET A 57 -2.91 3.68 -4.69
C MET A 57 -1.66 4.44 -4.24
N ALA A 58 -0.69 4.59 -5.13
CA ALA A 58 0.48 5.41 -4.89
C ALA A 58 0.95 6.03 -6.18
N LEU A 59 1.59 7.20 -6.08
CA LEU A 59 2.19 7.84 -7.26
C LEU A 59 3.41 7.07 -7.74
N GLN A 60 4.18 6.49 -6.82
CA GLN A 60 5.25 5.56 -7.15
C GLN A 60 5.09 4.32 -6.27
N MET A 61 4.81 3.19 -6.89
CA MET A 61 4.52 1.95 -6.19
C MET A 61 5.79 1.11 -6.13
N GLU A 62 6.51 1.23 -5.00
CA GLU A 62 7.76 0.50 -4.76
C GLU A 62 7.69 -0.21 -3.40
N PRO A 63 6.60 -0.89 -3.06
CA PRO A 63 6.41 -1.40 -1.71
C PRO A 63 7.34 -2.56 -1.41
N THR A 64 7.68 -2.69 -0.13
CA THR A 64 8.31 -3.90 0.37
C THR A 64 7.30 -5.04 0.31
N GLN A 65 6.05 -4.73 0.68
CA GLN A 65 4.97 -5.70 0.64
C GLN A 65 3.64 -4.97 0.58
N LEU A 66 2.72 -5.50 -0.22
CA LEU A 66 1.32 -5.05 -0.23
C LEU A 66 0.44 -6.15 0.32
N ARG A 67 -0.54 -5.75 1.10
CA ARG A 67 -1.58 -6.67 1.57
C ARG A 67 -2.95 -6.02 1.38
N ILE A 68 -3.89 -6.81 0.88
CA ILE A 68 -5.28 -6.41 0.81
C ILE A 68 -6.07 -7.57 1.40
N ALA A 69 -6.76 -7.33 2.51
CA ALA A 69 -7.42 -8.38 3.28
C ALA A 69 -6.39 -9.49 3.64
N ASP A 70 -6.58 -10.70 3.13
CA ASP A 70 -5.67 -11.81 3.37
C ASP A 70 -4.72 -12.08 2.21
N PHE A 71 -4.77 -11.26 1.15
CA PHE A 71 -3.92 -11.43 -0.03
C PHE A 71 -2.64 -10.63 0.14
N VAL A 72 -1.53 -11.20 -0.35
CA VAL A 72 -0.19 -10.62 -0.19
C VAL A 72 0.50 -10.55 -1.54
N ALA A 73 1.16 -9.43 -1.80
CA ALA A 73 2.04 -9.27 -2.95
C ALA A 73 3.33 -8.62 -2.49
N ARG A 74 4.45 -9.02 -3.09
CA ARG A 74 5.77 -8.47 -2.79
C ARG A 74 6.32 -7.75 -3.99
N ALA A 75 7.29 -6.87 -3.75
CA ALA A 75 7.96 -6.17 -4.82
C ALA A 75 8.64 -7.16 -5.78
N PRO A 76 8.65 -6.86 -7.09
CA PRO A 76 9.38 -7.70 -8.03
C PRO A 76 10.89 -7.65 -7.75
N GLU A 77 11.59 -8.74 -8.08
CA GLU A 77 13.04 -8.80 -7.89
C GLU A 77 13.77 -7.75 -8.74
N THR A 78 13.25 -7.51 -9.94
CA THR A 78 13.82 -6.51 -10.83
C THR A 78 12.89 -5.30 -10.84
N PRO A 79 13.32 -4.15 -10.31
CA PRO A 79 12.49 -2.96 -10.33
C PRO A 79 12.24 -2.49 -11.76
N PRO A 80 11.07 -1.89 -12.04
CA PRO A 80 10.82 -1.31 -13.35
C PRO A 80 11.75 -0.11 -13.59
N ALA A 81 12.01 0.18 -14.86
CA ALA A 81 12.85 1.31 -15.23
C ALA A 81 12.20 2.65 -14.88
N GLN A 82 10.88 2.69 -14.89
CA GLN A 82 10.11 3.89 -14.54
C GLN A 82 8.95 3.49 -13.64
N TYR A 83 8.57 4.42 -12.77
CA TYR A 83 7.40 4.26 -11.91
C TYR A 83 6.31 5.20 -12.38
N PHE A 84 5.09 4.69 -12.42
CA PHE A 84 3.90 5.45 -12.76
C PHE A 84 2.91 5.34 -11.62
N PRO A 85 1.96 6.28 -11.51
CA PRO A 85 0.88 6.10 -10.54
C PRO A 85 0.17 4.77 -10.79
N GLU A 86 -0.05 4.01 -9.72
CA GLU A 86 -0.65 2.69 -9.81
C GLU A 86 -1.70 2.49 -8.73
N VAL A 87 -2.65 1.60 -9.05
CA VAL A 87 -3.65 1.14 -8.11
C VAL A 87 -3.52 -0.38 -8.01
N ALA A 88 -3.36 -0.86 -6.77
CA ALA A 88 -3.34 -2.30 -6.50
C ALA A 88 -4.72 -2.75 -6.01
N TYR A 89 -5.19 -3.88 -6.49
CA TYR A 89 -6.49 -4.44 -6.12
C TYR A 89 -6.46 -5.96 -6.26
N VAL A 90 -7.43 -6.61 -5.62
CA VAL A 90 -7.55 -8.07 -5.70
C VAL A 90 -8.37 -8.42 -6.94
N THR A 91 -7.79 -9.24 -7.81
CA THR A 91 -8.46 -9.69 -9.04
C THR A 91 -9.46 -10.81 -8.74
N PRO A 92 -10.41 -11.10 -9.66
CA PRO A 92 -11.30 -12.25 -9.49
C PRO A 92 -10.58 -13.58 -9.32
N GLN A 93 -9.31 -13.68 -9.77
CA GLN A 93 -8.51 -14.88 -9.59
C GLN A 93 -7.89 -14.99 -8.21
N GLY A 94 -8.10 -14.00 -7.35
CA GLY A 94 -7.60 -14.02 -5.99
C GLY A 94 -6.14 -13.60 -5.83
N ALA A 95 -5.67 -12.70 -6.69
CA ALA A 95 -4.32 -12.17 -6.63
C ALA A 95 -4.33 -10.64 -6.65
N ILE A 96 -3.35 -10.04 -5.99
CA ILE A 96 -3.16 -8.59 -6.06
C ILE A 96 -2.52 -8.23 -7.39
N HIS A 97 -3.13 -7.26 -8.05
CA HIS A 97 -2.66 -6.83 -9.36
C HIS A 97 -2.12 -5.42 -9.32
#